data_d32cae6e541ec5fb37f43fb6e285b3cd
#
_entry.id   d32cae6e541ec5fb37f43fb6e285b3cd
#
_cell.length_a   1.000
_cell.length_b   1.000
_cell.length_c   1.000
_cell.angle_alpha   90.00
_cell.angle_beta   90.00
_cell.angle_gamma   90.00
#
_symmetry.space_group_name_H-M   'P 1'
#
loop_
_entity.id
_entity.type
_entity.pdbx_description
1 polymer ?
#
loop_
_entity_poly.entity_id
_entity_poly.type
_entity_poly.pdbx_seq_one_letter_code
_entity_poly.pdbx_strand_id
1 'polypeptide(L)'
;MELYLDSADIKEIDEAFKLGFLTGLTTTPTFMHRGGVTNIDKMILDLAKKVPILQVEALGETAEEVVKEAKRQLKMGLKKDTTVFKIPVSLEGLRACKMLRNEGIMVNVHLVYTLQQAYMAMQAGANYVCPLVGRLQDQGHDALALVQQCVNAVNYYGYDSKIMFSSVRTVEHVRNAVEIGVHTITVPWKLMKQLTDNHFTAIGTQQFYVDTRLITMKVKDVLTRSSPTVKDSATISEALVAMTKHGFGAVMVVDAKGKNKGVFTDGGL
;
A
#
# COMPACT_ATOMS: atom_id res chain seq x y z
N MET A 1 12.35 -6.56 0.66
CA MET A 1 11.97 -5.79 -0.55
C MET A 1 11.54 -4.38 -0.11
N GLU A 2 12.17 -3.35 -0.67
CA GLU A 2 11.79 -1.96 -0.42
C GLU A 2 10.52 -1.61 -1.19
N LEU A 3 9.62 -0.83 -0.57
CA LEU A 3 8.34 -0.45 -1.16
C LEU A 3 8.30 1.06 -1.44
N TYR A 4 8.15 1.40 -2.71
CA TYR A 4 7.98 2.77 -3.19
C TYR A 4 6.55 3.03 -3.64
N LEU A 5 6.08 4.24 -3.45
CA LEU A 5 4.87 4.75 -4.09
C LEU A 5 5.20 5.24 -5.50
N ASP A 6 4.33 4.97 -6.48
CA ASP A 6 4.43 5.50 -7.84
C ASP A 6 3.30 6.51 -8.09
N SER A 7 3.58 7.79 -7.89
CA SER A 7 2.58 8.86 -8.01
C SER A 7 3.21 10.25 -8.22
N ALA A 8 2.40 11.20 -8.68
CA ALA A 8 2.67 12.64 -8.65
C ALA A 8 1.49 13.42 -8.02
N ASP A 9 0.48 12.74 -7.51
CA ASP A 9 -0.64 13.37 -6.83
C ASP A 9 -0.31 13.61 -5.34
N ILE A 10 -0.32 14.88 -4.92
CA ILE A 10 0.00 15.28 -3.55
C ILE A 10 -0.93 14.63 -2.52
N LYS A 11 -2.22 14.45 -2.84
CA LYS A 11 -3.18 13.85 -1.91
C LYS A 11 -2.89 12.38 -1.69
N GLU A 12 -2.61 11.64 -2.79
CA GLU A 12 -2.19 10.25 -2.71
C GLU A 12 -0.90 10.09 -1.91
N ILE A 13 0.07 10.97 -2.14
CA ILE A 13 1.37 10.96 -1.45
C ILE A 13 1.18 11.22 0.05
N ASP A 14 0.42 12.26 0.41
CA ASP A 14 0.14 12.60 1.81
C ASP A 14 -0.62 11.47 2.53
N GLU A 15 -1.53 10.76 1.84
CA GLU A 15 -2.25 9.61 2.39
C GLU A 15 -1.33 8.38 2.54
N ALA A 16 -0.59 8.05 1.50
CA ALA A 16 0.27 6.87 1.48
C ALA A 16 1.40 6.94 2.52
N PHE A 17 2.05 8.10 2.66
CA PHE A 17 3.16 8.23 3.61
C PHE A 17 2.72 8.26 5.09
N LYS A 18 1.41 8.40 5.40
CA LYS A 18 0.87 8.13 6.74
C LYS A 18 1.03 6.67 7.18
N LEU A 19 1.21 5.74 6.25
CA LEU A 19 1.51 4.33 6.58
C LEU A 19 2.83 4.16 7.34
N GLY A 20 3.78 5.08 7.19
CA GLY A 20 5.01 5.13 7.98
C GLY A 20 6.10 4.11 7.60
N PHE A 21 5.87 3.23 6.62
CA PHE A 21 6.82 2.19 6.22
C PHE A 21 7.27 2.25 4.75
N LEU A 22 6.80 3.24 3.97
CA LEU A 22 7.25 3.38 2.58
C LEU A 22 8.69 3.88 2.51
N THR A 23 9.49 3.27 1.66
CA THR A 23 10.89 3.64 1.45
C THR A 23 11.04 4.98 0.72
N GLY A 24 10.15 5.25 -0.24
CA GLY A 24 10.22 6.48 -1.01
C GLY A 24 9.16 6.60 -2.09
N LEU A 25 9.36 7.56 -2.95
CA LEU A 25 8.47 7.93 -4.05
C LEU A 25 9.22 7.84 -5.38
N THR A 26 8.60 7.20 -6.38
CA THR A 26 8.97 7.36 -7.78
C THR A 26 7.96 8.25 -8.48
N THR A 27 8.44 9.15 -9.30
CA THR A 27 7.61 9.98 -10.16
C THR A 27 8.19 10.07 -11.56
N THR A 28 7.38 10.54 -12.51
CA THR A 28 7.81 10.72 -13.90
C THR A 28 7.26 12.04 -14.45
N PRO A 29 7.91 12.67 -15.43
CA PRO A 29 7.38 13.84 -16.12
C PRO A 29 5.97 13.62 -16.69
N THR A 30 5.67 12.40 -17.14
CA THR A 30 4.34 12.02 -17.63
C THR A 30 3.26 12.14 -16.56
N PHE A 31 3.54 11.70 -15.32
CA PHE A 31 2.59 11.83 -14.21
C PHE A 31 2.39 13.29 -13.82
N MET A 32 3.46 14.07 -13.78
CA MET A 32 3.39 15.50 -13.48
C MET A 32 2.57 16.25 -14.55
N HIS A 33 2.82 15.95 -15.82
CA HIS A 33 2.06 16.54 -16.93
C HIS A 33 0.56 16.19 -16.86
N ARG A 34 0.22 14.92 -16.62
CA ARG A 34 -1.18 14.48 -16.46
C ARG A 34 -1.86 15.09 -15.24
N GLY A 35 -1.10 15.36 -14.18
CA GLY A 35 -1.56 16.05 -12.98
C GLY A 35 -1.71 17.58 -13.15
N GLY A 36 -1.45 18.12 -14.35
CA GLY A 36 -1.55 19.57 -14.62
C GLY A 36 -0.47 20.40 -13.95
N VAL A 37 0.68 19.81 -13.63
CA VAL A 37 1.81 20.51 -12.99
C VAL A 37 2.44 21.48 -13.99
N THR A 38 2.39 22.78 -13.71
CA THR A 38 2.97 23.84 -14.53
C THR A 38 4.41 24.21 -14.12
N ASN A 39 4.77 23.99 -12.85
CA ASN A 39 6.11 24.24 -12.34
C ASN A 39 6.70 22.95 -11.76
N ILE A 40 7.43 22.21 -12.61
CA ILE A 40 8.04 20.92 -12.27
C ILE A 40 9.08 21.06 -11.17
N ASP A 41 9.94 22.08 -11.23
CA ASP A 41 11.01 22.31 -10.24
C ASP A 41 10.44 22.53 -8.83
N LYS A 42 9.41 23.36 -8.72
CA LYS A 42 8.72 23.58 -7.44
C LYS A 42 8.11 22.30 -6.92
N MET A 43 7.44 21.55 -7.80
CA MET A 43 6.82 20.27 -7.45
C MET A 43 7.85 19.27 -6.90
N ILE A 44 8.98 19.10 -7.59
CA ILE A 44 10.07 18.21 -7.15
C ILE A 44 10.57 18.59 -5.76
N LEU A 45 10.80 19.89 -5.52
CA LEU A 45 11.26 20.39 -4.21
C LEU A 45 10.23 20.15 -3.10
N ASP A 46 8.95 20.33 -3.40
CA ASP A 46 7.88 20.09 -2.43
C ASP A 46 7.72 18.59 -2.12
N LEU A 47 7.87 17.72 -3.13
CA LEU A 47 7.88 16.27 -2.94
C LEU A 47 9.08 15.81 -2.11
N ALA A 48 10.28 16.36 -2.37
CA ALA A 48 11.49 16.00 -1.62
C ALA A 48 11.40 16.28 -0.11
N LYS A 49 10.55 17.22 0.31
CA LYS A 49 10.30 17.51 1.73
C LYS A 49 9.36 16.52 2.40
N LYS A 50 8.56 15.80 1.61
CA LYS A 50 7.47 14.93 2.09
C LYS A 50 7.86 13.47 2.20
N VAL A 51 8.90 13.04 1.49
CA VAL A 51 9.22 11.62 1.34
C VAL A 51 10.67 11.32 1.76
N PRO A 52 10.94 10.11 2.29
CA PRO A 52 12.30 9.74 2.70
C PRO A 52 13.29 9.71 1.54
N ILE A 53 12.92 9.09 0.42
CA ILE A 53 13.71 9.02 -0.82
C ILE A 53 12.83 9.43 -1.98
N LEU A 54 13.32 10.35 -2.81
CA LEU A 54 12.65 10.79 -4.03
C LEU A 54 13.43 10.33 -5.25
N GLN A 55 12.76 9.66 -6.18
CA GLN A 55 13.32 9.29 -7.48
C GLN A 55 12.70 10.18 -8.56
N VAL A 56 13.54 10.99 -9.23
CA VAL A 56 13.13 11.97 -10.26
C VAL A 56 13.96 11.82 -11.52
N GLU A 57 13.39 12.22 -12.66
CA GLU A 57 14.09 12.16 -13.95
C GLU A 57 15.18 13.22 -14.05
N ALA A 58 16.33 12.81 -14.62
CA ALA A 58 17.32 13.72 -15.17
C ALA A 58 17.49 13.37 -16.67
N LEU A 59 17.05 14.27 -17.51
CA LEU A 59 16.98 14.06 -18.97
C LEU A 59 18.02 14.92 -19.70
N GLY A 60 18.52 14.42 -20.81
CA GLY A 60 19.42 15.07 -21.75
C GLY A 60 19.70 14.14 -22.92
N GLU A 61 20.19 14.64 -24.03
CA GLU A 61 20.57 13.87 -25.21
C GLU A 61 21.98 13.29 -25.07
N THR A 62 22.87 13.98 -24.35
CA THR A 62 24.24 13.56 -24.06
C THR A 62 24.45 13.28 -22.58
N ALA A 63 25.48 12.51 -22.24
CA ALA A 63 25.82 12.21 -20.85
C ALA A 63 26.08 13.50 -20.04
N GLU A 64 26.74 14.46 -20.66
CA GLU A 64 27.08 15.77 -20.06
C GLU A 64 25.82 16.57 -19.73
N GLU A 65 24.81 16.55 -20.61
CA GLU A 65 23.53 17.22 -20.37
C GLU A 65 22.76 16.57 -19.24
N VAL A 66 22.69 15.24 -19.19
CA VAL A 66 22.06 14.48 -18.09
C VAL A 66 22.73 14.81 -16.76
N VAL A 67 24.06 14.80 -16.71
CA VAL A 67 24.84 15.17 -15.51
C VAL A 67 24.60 16.62 -15.11
N LYS A 68 24.56 17.53 -16.07
CA LYS A 68 24.27 18.95 -15.85
C LYS A 68 22.87 19.13 -15.24
N GLU A 69 21.88 18.42 -15.77
CA GLU A 69 20.50 18.49 -15.27
C GLU A 69 20.40 17.94 -13.83
N ALA A 70 20.98 16.77 -13.54
CA ALA A 70 21.03 16.22 -12.19
C ALA A 70 21.68 17.21 -11.19
N LYS A 71 22.80 17.80 -11.59
CA LYS A 71 23.49 18.81 -10.75
C LYS A 71 22.68 20.10 -10.61
N ARG A 72 21.96 20.53 -11.64
CA ARG A 72 21.03 21.66 -11.56
C ARG A 72 19.96 21.42 -10.51
N GLN A 73 19.34 20.22 -10.52
CA GLN A 73 18.32 19.85 -9.55
C GLN A 73 18.88 19.77 -8.12
N LEU A 74 20.09 19.27 -7.91
CA LEU A 74 20.75 19.33 -6.60
C LEU A 74 20.99 20.78 -6.13
N LYS A 75 21.43 21.67 -7.04
CA LYS A 75 21.62 23.11 -6.73
C LYS A 75 20.31 23.82 -6.39
N MET A 76 19.17 23.35 -6.87
CA MET A 76 17.84 23.88 -6.49
C MET A 76 17.47 23.58 -5.03
N GLY A 77 18.13 22.62 -4.39
CA GLY A 77 17.86 22.26 -3.00
C GLY A 77 17.55 20.79 -2.75
N LEU A 78 17.62 19.93 -3.76
CA LEU A 78 17.56 18.49 -3.54
C LEU A 78 18.79 18.00 -2.79
N LYS A 79 18.60 17.01 -1.92
CA LYS A 79 19.71 16.43 -1.14
C LYS A 79 20.22 15.17 -1.83
N LYS A 80 21.53 15.07 -1.99
CA LYS A 80 22.21 13.94 -2.62
C LYS A 80 21.86 12.60 -1.98
N ASP A 81 21.73 12.56 -0.65
CA ASP A 81 21.54 11.32 0.12
C ASP A 81 20.08 10.81 0.08
N THR A 82 19.15 11.65 -0.36
CA THR A 82 17.71 11.31 -0.43
C THR A 82 17.10 11.44 -1.84
N THR A 83 17.96 11.73 -2.83
CA THR A 83 17.52 11.85 -4.23
C THR A 83 18.19 10.81 -5.11
N VAL A 84 17.39 10.12 -5.90
CA VAL A 84 17.85 9.18 -6.93
C VAL A 84 17.46 9.73 -8.29
N PHE A 85 18.44 9.90 -9.18
CA PHE A 85 18.17 10.37 -10.54
C PHE A 85 17.83 9.19 -11.45
N LYS A 86 16.65 9.25 -12.05
CA LYS A 86 16.20 8.26 -13.04
C LYS A 86 16.71 8.68 -14.41
N ILE A 87 17.36 7.75 -15.08
CA ILE A 87 18.00 7.97 -16.40
C ILE A 87 17.56 6.85 -17.34
N PRO A 88 17.01 7.18 -18.53
CA PRO A 88 16.71 6.17 -19.55
C PRO A 88 17.94 5.38 -19.98
N VAL A 89 17.79 4.07 -20.17
CA VAL A 89 18.90 3.22 -20.63
C VAL A 89 19.28 3.57 -22.07
N SER A 90 20.52 3.99 -22.23
CA SER A 90 21.20 4.25 -23.51
C SER A 90 22.71 4.30 -23.26
N LEU A 91 23.55 4.34 -24.30
CA LEU A 91 24.99 4.49 -24.08
C LEU A 91 25.31 5.80 -23.36
N GLU A 92 24.67 6.90 -23.74
CA GLU A 92 24.84 8.19 -23.08
C GLU A 92 24.28 8.19 -21.65
N GLY A 93 23.10 7.56 -21.45
CA GLY A 93 22.54 7.39 -20.10
C GLY A 93 23.44 6.56 -19.17
N LEU A 94 24.09 5.51 -19.70
CA LEU A 94 25.04 4.68 -18.93
C LEU A 94 26.34 5.44 -18.62
N ARG A 95 26.84 6.25 -19.55
CA ARG A 95 27.97 7.17 -19.29
C ARG A 95 27.62 8.18 -18.18
N ALA A 96 26.44 8.80 -18.29
CA ALA A 96 25.94 9.72 -17.27
C ALA A 96 25.80 9.02 -15.91
N CYS A 97 25.26 7.80 -15.89
CA CYS A 97 25.17 6.99 -14.69
C CYS A 97 26.56 6.83 -14.05
N LYS A 98 27.56 6.39 -14.81
CA LYS A 98 28.93 6.22 -14.29
C LYS A 98 29.52 7.51 -13.75
N MET A 99 29.34 8.63 -14.47
CA MET A 99 29.82 9.96 -14.02
C MET A 99 29.18 10.36 -12.68
N LEU A 100 27.87 10.25 -12.56
CA LEU A 100 27.14 10.58 -11.32
C LEU A 100 27.51 9.65 -10.16
N ARG A 101 27.65 8.35 -10.44
CA ARG A 101 28.08 7.36 -9.44
C ARG A 101 29.48 7.63 -8.90
N ASN A 102 30.40 8.06 -9.74
CA ASN A 102 31.76 8.44 -9.30
C ASN A 102 31.74 9.63 -8.34
N GLU A 103 30.70 10.48 -8.40
CA GLU A 103 30.48 11.58 -7.45
C GLU A 103 29.60 11.15 -6.25
N GLY A 104 29.25 9.85 -6.15
CA GLY A 104 28.41 9.28 -5.09
C GLY A 104 26.94 9.72 -5.18
N ILE A 105 26.46 10.16 -6.35
CA ILE A 105 25.06 10.49 -6.61
C ILE A 105 24.32 9.20 -6.98
N MET A 106 23.15 9.00 -6.39
CA MET A 106 22.34 7.80 -6.64
C MET A 106 21.63 7.86 -8.00
N VAL A 107 21.66 6.74 -8.72
CA VAL A 107 21.07 6.62 -10.06
C VAL A 107 20.19 5.38 -10.16
N ASN A 108 19.03 5.55 -10.81
CA ASN A 108 18.15 4.50 -11.28
C ASN A 108 18.17 4.48 -12.82
N VAL A 109 18.74 3.44 -13.43
CA VAL A 109 18.65 3.25 -14.86
C VAL A 109 17.34 2.53 -15.17
N HIS A 110 16.44 3.24 -15.85
CA HIS A 110 15.08 2.74 -16.13
C HIS A 110 14.79 2.59 -17.63
N LEU A 111 13.55 2.27 -18.00
CA LEU A 111 13.14 1.85 -19.33
C LEU A 111 13.92 0.63 -19.81
N VAL A 112 14.19 -0.29 -18.88
CA VAL A 112 14.88 -1.54 -19.17
C VAL A 112 13.87 -2.58 -19.63
N TYR A 113 14.14 -3.19 -20.79
CA TYR A 113 13.27 -4.17 -21.46
C TYR A 113 14.01 -5.47 -21.82
N THR A 114 15.32 -5.53 -21.65
CA THR A 114 16.13 -6.72 -21.94
C THR A 114 17.17 -6.97 -20.84
N LEU A 115 17.63 -8.23 -20.73
CA LEU A 115 18.68 -8.58 -19.79
C LEU A 115 20.02 -7.89 -20.12
N GLN A 116 20.32 -7.69 -21.41
CA GLN A 116 21.54 -7.01 -21.86
C GLN A 116 21.54 -5.54 -21.42
N GLN A 117 20.39 -4.85 -21.50
CA GLN A 117 20.25 -3.49 -20.98
C GLN A 117 20.45 -3.45 -19.46
N ALA A 118 19.84 -4.40 -18.73
CA ALA A 118 20.02 -4.53 -17.29
C ALA A 118 21.49 -4.77 -16.92
N TYR A 119 22.16 -5.69 -17.63
CA TYR A 119 23.58 -5.97 -17.42
C TYR A 119 24.44 -4.71 -17.60
N MET A 120 24.23 -3.95 -18.68
CA MET A 120 24.97 -2.72 -18.92
C MET A 120 24.73 -1.66 -17.81
N ALA A 121 23.51 -1.59 -17.28
CA ALA A 121 23.19 -0.70 -16.17
C ALA A 121 23.91 -1.11 -14.87
N MET A 122 23.98 -2.42 -14.59
CA MET A 122 24.75 -2.97 -13.45
C MET A 122 26.25 -2.65 -13.60
N GLN A 123 26.81 -2.83 -14.79
CA GLN A 123 28.22 -2.51 -15.08
C GLN A 123 28.53 -1.01 -14.94
N ALA A 124 27.57 -0.14 -15.27
CA ALA A 124 27.72 1.30 -15.04
C ALA A 124 27.64 1.69 -13.54
N GLY A 125 27.28 0.75 -12.66
CA GLY A 125 27.18 0.95 -11.22
C GLY A 125 25.88 1.60 -10.77
N ALA A 126 24.77 1.42 -11.54
CA ALA A 126 23.47 1.92 -11.17
C ALA A 126 23.04 1.38 -9.78
N ASN A 127 22.49 2.25 -8.92
CA ASN A 127 21.93 1.82 -7.63
C ASN A 127 20.65 1.01 -7.83
N TYR A 128 19.87 1.41 -8.84
CA TYR A 128 18.63 0.71 -9.22
C TYR A 128 18.65 0.43 -10.71
N VAL A 129 18.18 -0.76 -11.07
CA VAL A 129 17.92 -1.17 -12.46
C VAL A 129 16.44 -1.50 -12.55
N CYS A 130 15.73 -0.84 -13.46
CA CYS A 130 14.28 -0.76 -13.42
C CYS A 130 13.61 -1.36 -14.67
N PRO A 131 13.34 -2.70 -14.71
CA PRO A 131 12.53 -3.32 -15.75
C PRO A 131 11.08 -2.85 -15.68
N LEU A 132 10.49 -2.58 -16.87
CA LEU A 132 9.11 -2.13 -16.97
C LEU A 132 8.15 -3.30 -17.27
N VAL A 133 7.79 -4.05 -16.24
CA VAL A 133 7.06 -5.30 -16.34
C VAL A 133 5.72 -5.14 -17.05
N GLY A 134 4.86 -4.23 -16.59
CA GLY A 134 3.54 -4.06 -17.19
C GLY A 134 3.60 -3.69 -18.68
N ARG A 135 4.58 -2.88 -19.10
CA ARG A 135 4.74 -2.54 -20.53
C ARG A 135 5.20 -3.73 -21.36
N LEU A 136 6.08 -4.57 -20.84
CA LEU A 136 6.50 -5.79 -21.53
C LEU A 136 5.33 -6.77 -21.69
N GLN A 137 4.53 -6.95 -20.64
CA GLN A 137 3.36 -7.82 -20.70
C GLN A 137 2.27 -7.29 -21.61
N ASP A 138 2.09 -5.96 -21.72
CA ASP A 138 1.19 -5.33 -22.70
C ASP A 138 1.56 -5.74 -24.15
N GLN A 139 2.82 -6.10 -24.39
CA GLN A 139 3.34 -6.55 -25.68
C GLN A 139 3.44 -8.08 -25.81
N GLY A 140 2.95 -8.82 -24.82
CA GLY A 140 2.97 -10.29 -24.82
C GLY A 140 4.31 -10.93 -24.45
N HIS A 141 5.27 -10.17 -23.90
CA HIS A 141 6.57 -10.70 -23.47
C HIS A 141 6.51 -11.31 -22.06
N ASP A 142 7.32 -12.32 -21.80
CA ASP A 142 7.52 -12.88 -20.47
C ASP A 142 8.42 -11.95 -19.63
N ALA A 143 7.77 -10.93 -19.06
CA ALA A 143 8.44 -9.94 -18.24
C ALA A 143 8.93 -10.51 -16.90
N LEU A 144 8.26 -11.54 -16.36
CA LEU A 144 8.63 -12.14 -15.08
C LEU A 144 9.92 -12.92 -15.21
N ALA A 145 10.10 -13.66 -16.31
CA ALA A 145 11.36 -14.33 -16.62
C ALA A 145 12.52 -13.32 -16.73
N LEU A 146 12.31 -12.18 -17.38
CA LEU A 146 13.32 -11.12 -17.44
C LEU A 146 13.71 -10.61 -16.05
N VAL A 147 12.73 -10.33 -15.19
CA VAL A 147 13.01 -9.83 -13.83
C VAL A 147 13.77 -10.88 -13.02
N GLN A 148 13.37 -12.15 -13.10
CA GLN A 148 14.09 -13.25 -12.46
C GLN A 148 15.54 -13.36 -12.94
N GLN A 149 15.78 -13.25 -14.25
CA GLN A 149 17.12 -13.22 -14.82
C GLN A 149 17.94 -12.04 -14.29
N CYS A 150 17.35 -10.86 -14.16
CA CYS A 150 18.02 -9.69 -13.59
C CYS A 150 18.42 -9.92 -12.11
N VAL A 151 17.49 -10.46 -11.30
CA VAL A 151 17.79 -10.80 -9.89
C VAL A 151 18.89 -11.85 -9.79
N ASN A 152 18.83 -12.90 -10.62
CA ASN A 152 19.85 -13.95 -10.67
C ASN A 152 21.23 -13.37 -11.05
N ALA A 153 21.27 -12.44 -12.02
CA ALA A 153 22.52 -11.80 -12.44
C ALA A 153 23.15 -10.97 -11.31
N VAL A 154 22.34 -10.20 -10.56
CA VAL A 154 22.82 -9.45 -9.39
C VAL A 154 23.42 -10.39 -8.38
N ASN A 155 22.74 -11.48 -8.02
CA ASN A 155 23.20 -12.43 -7.02
C ASN A 155 24.43 -13.22 -7.50
N TYR A 156 24.44 -13.65 -8.75
CA TYR A 156 25.52 -14.47 -9.32
C TYR A 156 26.84 -13.71 -9.44
N TYR A 157 26.79 -12.46 -9.88
CA TYR A 157 27.97 -11.63 -10.10
C TYR A 157 28.31 -10.70 -8.92
N GLY A 158 27.44 -10.63 -7.89
CA GLY A 158 27.65 -9.79 -6.70
C GLY A 158 27.57 -8.30 -7.00
N TYR A 159 26.62 -7.88 -7.85
CA TYR A 159 26.39 -6.45 -8.09
C TYR A 159 25.69 -5.79 -6.91
N ASP A 160 26.08 -4.55 -6.60
CA ASP A 160 25.39 -3.70 -5.60
C ASP A 160 24.08 -3.11 -6.09
N SER A 161 23.70 -3.38 -7.34
CA SER A 161 22.48 -2.86 -7.95
C SER A 161 21.24 -3.51 -7.38
N LYS A 162 20.19 -2.73 -7.13
CA LYS A 162 18.87 -3.23 -6.73
C LYS A 162 17.96 -3.32 -7.95
N ILE A 163 17.34 -4.46 -8.16
CA ILE A 163 16.32 -4.63 -9.21
C ILE A 163 15.01 -4.03 -8.70
N MET A 164 14.48 -3.06 -9.44
CA MET A 164 13.21 -2.38 -9.15
C MET A 164 12.10 -2.86 -10.09
N PHE A 165 11.17 -3.63 -9.56
CA PHE A 165 9.96 -4.05 -10.29
C PHE A 165 9.05 -2.84 -10.50
N SER A 166 8.78 -2.48 -11.74
CA SER A 166 8.02 -1.27 -12.06
C SER A 166 6.95 -1.49 -13.14
N SER A 167 6.17 -0.43 -13.42
CA SER A 167 5.01 -0.52 -14.29
C SER A 167 3.97 -1.54 -13.77
N VAL A 168 3.77 -1.53 -12.46
CA VAL A 168 2.84 -2.42 -11.75
C VAL A 168 1.39 -2.10 -12.15
N ARG A 169 0.64 -3.10 -12.59
CA ARG A 169 -0.73 -2.98 -13.10
C ARG A 169 -1.77 -3.70 -12.25
N THR A 170 -1.36 -4.72 -11.49
CA THR A 170 -2.25 -5.59 -10.72
C THR A 170 -1.65 -5.94 -9.37
N VAL A 171 -2.50 -6.39 -8.43
CA VAL A 171 -2.06 -6.95 -7.14
C VAL A 171 -1.18 -8.19 -7.34
N GLU A 172 -1.46 -8.96 -8.40
CA GLU A 172 -0.66 -10.13 -8.75
C GLU A 172 0.79 -9.79 -9.09
N HIS A 173 1.04 -8.64 -9.73
CA HIS A 173 2.43 -8.17 -9.96
C HIS A 173 3.20 -8.02 -8.66
N VAL A 174 2.55 -7.54 -7.58
CA VAL A 174 3.20 -7.42 -6.27
C VAL A 174 3.52 -8.78 -5.68
N ARG A 175 2.59 -9.76 -5.78
CA ARG A 175 2.84 -11.15 -5.38
C ARG A 175 4.03 -11.74 -6.15
N ASN A 176 4.04 -11.61 -7.47
CA ASN A 176 5.13 -12.10 -8.32
C ASN A 176 6.47 -11.44 -7.97
N ALA A 177 6.49 -10.15 -7.66
CA ALA A 177 7.69 -9.46 -7.21
C ALA A 177 8.24 -10.02 -5.90
N VAL A 178 7.35 -10.36 -4.95
CA VAL A 178 7.72 -11.02 -3.68
C VAL A 178 8.29 -12.42 -3.95
N GLU A 179 7.62 -13.22 -4.80
CA GLU A 179 8.05 -14.59 -5.14
C GLU A 179 9.41 -14.61 -5.84
N ILE A 180 9.65 -13.70 -6.76
CA ILE A 180 10.93 -13.56 -7.47
C ILE A 180 12.04 -13.10 -6.53
N GLY A 181 11.71 -12.43 -5.43
CA GLY A 181 12.69 -11.87 -4.52
C GLY A 181 13.37 -10.61 -5.03
N VAL A 182 12.62 -9.73 -5.70
CA VAL A 182 13.17 -8.43 -6.15
C VAL A 182 13.58 -7.56 -4.97
N HIS A 183 14.53 -6.68 -5.20
CA HIS A 183 15.07 -5.82 -4.15
C HIS A 183 14.11 -4.69 -3.81
N THR A 184 13.44 -4.14 -4.81
CA THR A 184 12.52 -3.01 -4.65
C THR A 184 11.34 -3.13 -5.62
N ILE A 185 10.22 -2.47 -5.27
CA ILE A 185 9.05 -2.35 -6.12
C ILE A 185 8.46 -0.95 -6.00
N THR A 186 7.91 -0.42 -7.09
CA THR A 186 7.13 0.82 -7.05
C THR A 186 5.68 0.55 -7.47
N VAL A 187 4.73 0.95 -6.61
CA VAL A 187 3.32 0.56 -6.71
C VAL A 187 2.44 1.81 -6.72
N PRO A 188 1.51 1.95 -7.69
CA PRO A 188 0.51 3.01 -7.67
C PRO A 188 -0.41 2.93 -6.45
N TRP A 189 -0.81 4.09 -5.90
CA TRP A 189 -1.64 4.15 -4.69
C TRP A 189 -2.94 3.35 -4.79
N LYS A 190 -3.59 3.41 -5.95
CA LYS A 190 -4.82 2.63 -6.21
C LYS A 190 -4.63 1.13 -5.97
N LEU A 191 -3.49 0.58 -6.38
CA LEU A 191 -3.19 -0.84 -6.19
C LEU A 191 -2.69 -1.11 -4.76
N MET A 192 -1.89 -0.20 -4.20
CA MET A 192 -1.36 -0.35 -2.85
C MET A 192 -2.48 -0.51 -1.83
N LYS A 193 -3.57 0.24 -1.95
CA LYS A 193 -4.77 0.10 -1.10
C LYS A 193 -5.42 -1.28 -1.17
N GLN A 194 -5.30 -1.98 -2.30
CA GLN A 194 -5.89 -3.30 -2.49
C GLN A 194 -5.04 -4.45 -1.93
N LEU A 195 -3.78 -4.18 -1.54
CA LEU A 195 -2.87 -5.25 -1.08
C LEU A 195 -3.30 -5.90 0.24
N THR A 196 -4.15 -5.23 1.01
CA THR A 196 -4.69 -5.75 2.28
C THR A 196 -6.13 -6.25 2.15
N ASP A 197 -6.75 -6.12 0.98
CA ASP A 197 -8.14 -6.50 0.79
C ASP A 197 -8.27 -8.03 0.76
N ASN A 198 -9.01 -8.57 1.74
CA ASN A 198 -9.32 -9.99 1.80
C ASN A 198 -10.66 -10.21 2.51
N HIS A 199 -11.54 -10.99 1.87
CA HIS A 199 -12.87 -11.28 2.38
C HIS A 199 -12.83 -12.00 3.75
N PHE A 200 -11.95 -12.96 3.93
CA PHE A 200 -11.82 -13.68 5.19
C PHE A 200 -11.30 -12.80 6.32
N THR A 201 -10.38 -11.88 6.01
CA THR A 201 -9.90 -10.89 6.97
C THR A 201 -11.04 -9.98 7.44
N ALA A 202 -11.88 -9.52 6.50
CA ALA A 202 -13.03 -8.68 6.83
C ALA A 202 -14.04 -9.42 7.73
N ILE A 203 -14.39 -10.68 7.39
CA ILE A 203 -15.27 -11.52 8.22
C ILE A 203 -14.69 -11.73 9.61
N GLY A 204 -13.41 -12.15 9.70
CA GLY A 204 -12.75 -12.40 10.97
C GLY A 204 -12.69 -11.16 11.86
N THR A 205 -12.37 -10.01 11.26
CA THR A 205 -12.36 -8.72 11.97
C THR A 205 -13.76 -8.37 12.52
N GLN A 206 -14.81 -8.54 11.69
CA GLN A 206 -16.18 -8.29 12.12
C GLN A 206 -16.58 -9.21 13.26
N GLN A 207 -16.21 -10.50 13.19
CA GLN A 207 -16.48 -11.45 14.28
C GLN A 207 -15.81 -11.02 15.59
N PHE A 208 -14.54 -10.58 15.54
CA PHE A 208 -13.84 -10.08 16.73
C PHE A 208 -14.53 -8.86 17.36
N TYR A 209 -15.05 -7.94 16.53
CA TYR A 209 -15.83 -6.80 17.04
C TYR A 209 -17.11 -7.26 17.76
N VAL A 210 -17.83 -8.22 17.17
CA VAL A 210 -19.04 -8.78 17.78
C VAL A 210 -18.72 -9.47 19.10
N ASP A 211 -17.73 -10.35 19.13
CA ASP A 211 -17.34 -11.08 20.33
C ASP A 211 -16.84 -10.16 21.43
N THR A 212 -16.00 -9.17 21.09
CA THR A 212 -15.53 -8.18 22.05
C THR A 212 -16.68 -7.34 22.62
N ARG A 213 -17.65 -6.97 21.79
CA ARG A 213 -18.84 -6.24 22.21
C ARG A 213 -19.64 -7.07 23.22
N LEU A 214 -19.88 -8.37 22.95
CA LEU A 214 -20.59 -9.26 23.85
C LEU A 214 -19.89 -9.41 25.21
N ILE A 215 -18.56 -9.50 25.23
CA ILE A 215 -17.76 -9.61 26.46
C ILE A 215 -17.81 -8.32 27.30
N THR A 216 -17.83 -7.15 26.63
CA THR A 216 -17.72 -5.85 27.29
C THR A 216 -19.06 -5.20 27.64
N MET A 217 -20.15 -5.61 26.96
CA MET A 217 -21.51 -5.09 27.21
C MET A 217 -22.02 -5.51 28.61
N LYS A 218 -22.65 -4.56 29.26
CA LYS A 218 -23.37 -4.80 30.54
C LYS A 218 -24.83 -5.10 30.23
N VAL A 219 -25.49 -5.85 31.08
CA VAL A 219 -26.92 -6.14 30.96
C VAL A 219 -27.75 -4.87 30.76
N LYS A 220 -27.40 -3.79 31.43
CA LYS A 220 -28.07 -2.48 31.25
C LYS A 220 -28.02 -1.92 29.81
N ASP A 221 -27.02 -2.28 29.03
CA ASP A 221 -26.80 -1.76 27.67
C ASP A 221 -27.69 -2.49 26.62
N VAL A 222 -28.26 -3.63 27.03
CA VAL A 222 -29.15 -4.48 26.20
C VAL A 222 -30.57 -4.58 26.74
N LEU A 223 -30.83 -3.93 27.88
CA LEU A 223 -32.19 -3.93 28.45
C LEU A 223 -33.18 -3.25 27.50
N THR A 224 -34.25 -3.93 27.18
CA THR A 224 -35.39 -3.33 26.47
C THR A 224 -36.22 -2.50 27.48
N ARG A 225 -36.85 -1.42 26.99
CA ARG A 225 -37.65 -0.54 27.84
C ARG A 225 -38.95 -1.16 28.37
N SER A 226 -39.39 -2.30 27.83
CA SER A 226 -40.58 -3.04 28.26
C SER A 226 -40.18 -4.43 28.71
N SER A 227 -40.35 -4.69 29.99
CA SER A 227 -40.23 -6.08 30.49
C SER A 227 -41.64 -6.62 30.68
N PRO A 228 -41.98 -7.78 30.08
CA PRO A 228 -43.28 -8.39 30.35
C PRO A 228 -43.37 -8.81 31.82
N THR A 229 -44.39 -8.30 32.53
CA THR A 229 -44.62 -8.61 33.92
C THR A 229 -46.04 -9.16 34.09
N VAL A 230 -46.19 -10.13 34.99
CA VAL A 230 -47.52 -10.68 35.42
C VAL A 230 -47.58 -10.69 36.94
N LYS A 231 -48.78 -10.61 37.48
CA LYS A 231 -48.97 -10.75 38.95
C LYS A 231 -48.80 -12.20 39.36
N ASP A 232 -48.40 -12.43 40.60
CA ASP A 232 -48.31 -13.77 41.21
C ASP A 232 -49.66 -14.50 41.29
N SER A 233 -50.78 -13.75 41.19
CA SER A 233 -52.14 -14.30 41.08
C SER A 233 -52.58 -14.60 39.65
N ALA A 234 -51.78 -14.29 38.63
CA ALA A 234 -52.11 -14.53 37.24
C ALA A 234 -52.07 -16.04 36.89
N THR A 235 -52.90 -16.44 35.97
CA THR A 235 -52.84 -17.81 35.42
C THR A 235 -51.63 -18.04 34.52
N ILE A 236 -51.24 -19.30 34.38
CA ILE A 236 -50.19 -19.71 33.42
C ILE A 236 -50.51 -19.23 32.02
N SER A 237 -51.80 -19.33 31.58
CA SER A 237 -52.22 -18.86 30.27
C SER A 237 -51.97 -17.37 30.07
N GLU A 238 -52.27 -16.54 31.08
CA GLU A 238 -51.98 -15.07 31.02
C GLU A 238 -50.49 -14.82 30.93
N ALA A 239 -49.64 -15.59 31.60
CA ALA A 239 -48.21 -15.49 31.53
C ALA A 239 -47.70 -15.84 30.11
N LEU A 240 -48.18 -16.91 29.50
CA LEU A 240 -47.84 -17.31 28.16
C LEU A 240 -48.29 -16.26 27.09
N VAL A 241 -49.48 -15.68 27.26
CA VAL A 241 -49.96 -14.61 26.38
C VAL A 241 -49.03 -13.36 26.52
N ALA A 242 -48.61 -13.01 27.71
CA ALA A 242 -47.71 -11.89 27.92
C ALA A 242 -46.32 -12.14 27.26
N MET A 243 -45.79 -13.36 27.40
CA MET A 243 -44.56 -13.79 26.76
C MET A 243 -44.66 -13.67 25.23
N THR A 244 -45.69 -14.21 24.63
CA THR A 244 -45.93 -14.19 23.17
C THR A 244 -46.08 -12.77 22.63
N LYS A 245 -46.88 -11.93 23.36
CA LYS A 245 -47.11 -10.52 22.97
C LYS A 245 -45.82 -9.69 22.91
N HIS A 246 -44.89 -9.98 23.78
CA HIS A 246 -43.62 -9.23 23.87
C HIS A 246 -42.46 -9.94 23.17
N GLY A 247 -42.65 -11.12 22.65
CA GLY A 247 -41.61 -11.92 21.93
C GLY A 247 -40.50 -12.40 22.89
N PHE A 248 -40.80 -12.63 24.17
CA PHE A 248 -39.83 -13.13 25.18
C PHE A 248 -40.24 -14.52 25.64
N GLY A 249 -39.27 -15.40 25.89
CA GLY A 249 -39.47 -16.72 26.47
C GLY A 249 -39.61 -16.70 28.00
N ALA A 250 -39.76 -15.51 28.58
CA ALA A 250 -39.85 -15.33 30.03
C ALA A 250 -40.70 -14.10 30.42
N VAL A 251 -41.33 -14.14 31.59
CA VAL A 251 -42.00 -12.99 32.20
C VAL A 251 -41.53 -12.82 33.66
N MET A 252 -41.49 -11.61 34.14
CA MET A 252 -41.26 -11.32 35.56
C MET A 252 -42.57 -11.47 36.32
N VAL A 253 -42.55 -12.23 37.43
CA VAL A 253 -43.68 -12.37 38.34
C VAL A 253 -43.54 -11.35 39.46
N VAL A 254 -44.57 -10.52 39.65
CA VAL A 254 -44.57 -9.47 40.66
C VAL A 254 -45.74 -9.62 41.63
N ASP A 255 -45.58 -9.22 42.88
CA ASP A 255 -46.69 -9.13 43.85
C ASP A 255 -47.62 -7.93 43.59
N ALA A 256 -48.66 -7.78 44.37
CA ALA A 256 -49.64 -6.69 44.26
C ALA A 256 -49.00 -5.29 44.43
N LYS A 257 -47.82 -5.18 45.00
CA LYS A 257 -47.03 -3.93 45.19
C LYS A 257 -45.99 -3.71 44.10
N GLY A 258 -45.92 -4.60 43.06
CA GLY A 258 -44.94 -4.53 41.96
C GLY A 258 -43.54 -5.04 42.32
N LYS A 259 -43.35 -5.67 43.50
CA LYS A 259 -42.07 -6.25 43.89
C LYS A 259 -41.86 -7.59 43.17
N ASN A 260 -40.68 -7.78 42.62
CA ASN A 260 -40.29 -9.00 41.92
C ASN A 260 -40.34 -10.22 42.89
N LYS A 261 -41.03 -11.28 42.48
CA LYS A 261 -41.16 -12.57 43.19
C LYS A 261 -40.38 -13.68 42.48
N GLY A 262 -40.08 -13.51 41.21
CA GLY A 262 -39.37 -14.50 40.42
C GLY A 262 -39.57 -14.28 38.93
N VAL A 263 -39.10 -15.23 38.16
CA VAL A 263 -39.22 -15.29 36.68
C VAL A 263 -39.91 -16.59 36.33
N PHE A 264 -40.92 -16.51 35.45
CA PHE A 264 -41.55 -17.67 34.84
C PHE A 264 -41.07 -17.81 33.41
N THR A 265 -40.65 -19.00 32.99
CA THR A 265 -40.12 -19.30 31.67
C THR A 265 -40.90 -20.44 31.00
N ASP A 266 -40.93 -20.46 29.69
CA ASP A 266 -41.53 -21.53 28.88
C ASP A 266 -40.85 -22.89 29.09
N GLY A 267 -39.56 -22.92 29.39
CA GLY A 267 -38.84 -24.14 29.78
C GLY A 267 -39.14 -24.69 31.18
N GLY A 268 -39.99 -24.01 31.98
CA GLY A 268 -40.37 -24.41 33.32
C GLY A 268 -41.75 -25.11 33.39
N LEU A 269 -42.37 -25.36 32.25
CA LEU A 269 -43.57 -26.13 32.05
C LEU A 269 -43.21 -27.55 31.66
#